data_5bbd620429f65993f0147507fd5a1df4
#
_entry.id   5bbd620429f65993f0147507fd5a1df4
#
_cell.length_a   1.000
_cell.length_b   1.000
_cell.length_c   1.000
_cell.angle_alpha   90.00
_cell.angle_beta   90.00
_cell.angle_gamma   90.00
#
_symmetry.space_group_name_H-M   'P 1'
#
loop_
_entity.id
_entity.type
_entity.pdbx_description
1 polymer ?
#
loop_
_entity_poly.entity_id
_entity_poly.type
_entity_poly.pdbx_seq_one_letter_code
_entity_poly.pdbx_strand_id
1 'polypeptide(L)'
;MILTSRDLAVPERALAVGAHPDDVEFGAGATLARWASAGCEVSILVCTDGSKGSWDPDADRAELVRTRAAEQRAAAAALGARGEVVMLGRVDGDLVADRDVISEVAAWIRR
;
A
#
# COMPACT_ATOMS: atom_id res chain seq x y z
N MET A 1 -10.15 11.57 -27.13
CA MET A 1 -8.76 11.11 -27.05
C MET A 1 -8.65 10.06 -25.95
N ILE A 2 -7.99 8.97 -26.24
CA ILE A 2 -7.71 7.94 -25.22
C ILE A 2 -6.37 8.27 -24.60
N LEU A 3 -6.38 8.56 -23.30
CA LEU A 3 -5.14 8.79 -22.54
C LEU A 3 -4.49 7.45 -22.21
N THR A 4 -3.19 7.37 -22.44
CA THR A 4 -2.36 6.23 -21.99
C THR A 4 -1.50 6.68 -20.82
N SER A 5 -0.85 5.73 -20.15
CA SER A 5 0.07 6.05 -19.05
C SER A 5 1.23 6.96 -19.46
N ARG A 6 1.53 7.03 -20.76
CA ARG A 6 2.57 7.92 -21.31
C ARG A 6 2.12 9.37 -21.38
N ASP A 7 0.81 9.59 -21.43
CA ASP A 7 0.23 10.93 -21.57
C ASP A 7 0.02 11.61 -20.21
N LEU A 8 0.23 10.88 -19.13
CA LEU A 8 0.08 11.40 -17.78
C LEU A 8 1.41 11.98 -17.29
N ALA A 9 1.36 13.21 -16.81
CA ALA A 9 2.52 13.81 -16.16
C ALA A 9 2.84 13.05 -14.87
N VAL A 10 4.14 12.88 -14.59
CA VAL A 10 4.58 12.29 -13.33
C VAL A 10 4.25 13.27 -12.19
N PRO A 11 3.47 12.85 -11.18
CA PRO A 11 3.17 13.75 -10.06
C PRO A 11 4.39 13.96 -9.17
N GLU A 12 4.40 15.05 -8.41
CA GLU A 12 5.44 15.26 -7.41
C GLU A 12 5.32 14.27 -6.27
N ARG A 13 4.09 13.95 -5.88
CA ARG A 13 3.77 13.03 -4.79
C ARG A 13 2.63 12.13 -5.20
N ALA A 14 2.67 10.89 -4.75
CA ALA A 14 1.61 9.91 -4.99
C ALA A 14 1.39 9.06 -3.75
N LEU A 15 0.14 8.75 -3.48
CA LEU A 15 -0.25 7.81 -2.44
C LEU A 15 -0.97 6.64 -3.08
N ALA A 16 -0.44 5.43 -2.89
CA ALA A 16 -1.09 4.20 -3.32
C ALA A 16 -1.75 3.52 -2.12
N VAL A 17 -3.02 3.18 -2.24
CA VAL A 17 -3.80 2.58 -1.16
C VAL A 17 -4.21 1.17 -1.57
N GLY A 18 -3.88 0.20 -0.74
CA GLY A 18 -4.25 -1.20 -0.91
C GLY A 18 -5.00 -1.75 0.29
N ALA A 19 -5.83 -2.76 0.07
CA ALA A 19 -6.57 -3.42 1.15
C ALA A 19 -5.66 -4.31 1.99
N HIS A 20 -4.79 -5.06 1.34
CA HIS A 20 -3.89 -6.03 1.98
C HIS A 20 -2.44 -5.74 1.60
N PRO A 21 -1.46 -6.24 2.37
CA PRO A 21 -0.07 -6.27 1.92
C PRO A 21 0.04 -6.92 0.52
N ASP A 22 0.90 -6.36 -0.35
CA ASP A 22 1.15 -6.73 -1.74
C ASP A 22 0.15 -6.22 -2.78
N ASP A 23 -1.05 -5.80 -2.42
CA ASP A 23 -2.06 -5.34 -3.39
C ASP A 23 -1.55 -4.19 -4.25
N VAL A 24 -0.82 -3.26 -3.66
CA VAL A 24 -0.27 -2.09 -4.36
C VAL A 24 0.74 -2.50 -5.42
N GLU A 25 1.65 -3.42 -5.09
CA GLU A 25 2.68 -3.87 -6.03
C GLU A 25 2.07 -4.65 -7.20
N PHE A 26 1.12 -5.52 -6.93
CA PHE A 26 0.44 -6.29 -7.97
C PHE A 26 -0.43 -5.40 -8.86
N GLY A 27 -1.10 -4.41 -8.28
CA GLY A 27 -2.00 -3.53 -9.02
C GLY A 27 -1.32 -2.40 -9.78
N ALA A 28 -0.27 -1.80 -9.21
CA ALA A 28 0.32 -0.56 -9.72
C ALA A 28 1.85 -0.51 -9.62
N GLY A 29 2.51 -1.63 -9.32
CA GLY A 29 3.95 -1.63 -9.05
C GLY A 29 4.80 -1.02 -10.17
N ALA A 30 4.53 -1.38 -11.42
CA ALA A 30 5.29 -0.86 -12.56
C ALA A 30 5.13 0.66 -12.72
N THR A 31 3.91 1.17 -12.59
CA THR A 31 3.64 2.61 -12.68
C THR A 31 4.33 3.37 -11.54
N LEU A 32 4.24 2.86 -10.31
CA LEU A 32 4.85 3.50 -9.16
C LEU A 32 6.37 3.49 -9.23
N ALA A 33 6.97 2.38 -9.66
CA ALA A 33 8.42 2.30 -9.85
C ALA A 33 8.90 3.30 -10.91
N ARG A 34 8.17 3.44 -12.00
CA ARG A 34 8.48 4.41 -13.06
C ARG A 34 8.38 5.84 -12.54
N TRP A 35 7.32 6.16 -11.81
CA TRP A 35 7.16 7.49 -11.22
C TRP A 35 8.24 7.79 -10.20
N ALA A 36 8.56 6.82 -9.33
CA ALA A 36 9.62 6.98 -8.35
C ALA A 36 10.97 7.25 -9.01
N SER A 37 11.31 6.53 -10.08
CA SER A 37 12.55 6.77 -10.82
C SER A 37 12.60 8.13 -11.51
N ALA A 38 11.43 8.72 -11.79
CA ALA A 38 11.30 10.05 -12.36
C ALA A 38 11.19 11.17 -11.31
N GLY A 39 11.39 10.85 -10.03
CA GLY A 39 11.44 11.83 -8.94
C GLY A 39 10.17 11.95 -8.10
N CYS A 40 9.13 11.19 -8.38
CA CYS A 40 7.91 11.20 -7.56
C CYS A 40 8.18 10.64 -6.16
N GLU A 41 7.69 11.32 -5.14
CA GLU A 41 7.68 10.79 -3.78
C GLU A 41 6.47 9.89 -3.61
N VAL A 42 6.70 8.57 -3.68
CA VAL A 42 5.65 7.57 -3.54
C VAL A 42 5.51 7.13 -2.09
N SER A 43 4.30 7.18 -1.58
CA SER A 43 3.91 6.61 -0.28
C SER A 43 2.90 5.48 -0.50
N ILE A 44 2.89 4.53 0.42
CA ILE A 44 2.00 3.36 0.35
C ILE A 44 1.22 3.27 1.65
N LEU A 45 -0.10 3.07 1.53
CA LEU A 45 -0.97 2.85 2.67
C LEU A 45 -1.68 1.51 2.49
N VAL A 46 -1.55 0.64 3.49
CA VAL A 46 -2.19 -0.68 3.51
C VAL A 46 -3.21 -0.71 4.64
N CYS A 47 -4.46 -1.02 4.32
CA CYS A 47 -5.56 -0.91 5.28
C CYS A 47 -5.58 -2.05 6.30
N THR A 48 -5.31 -3.29 5.88
CA THR A 48 -5.39 -4.45 6.77
C THR A 48 -4.06 -5.14 6.98
N ASP A 49 -4.00 -5.96 8.01
CA ASP A 49 -2.77 -6.62 8.45
C ASP A 49 -2.40 -7.90 7.69
N GLY A 50 -3.30 -8.39 6.82
CA GLY A 50 -3.07 -9.62 6.08
C GLY A 50 -3.09 -10.88 6.94
N SER A 51 -3.65 -10.83 8.13
CA SER A 51 -3.59 -11.92 9.13
C SER A 51 -4.29 -13.21 8.70
N LYS A 52 -5.14 -13.16 7.67
CA LYS A 52 -5.82 -14.33 7.11
C LYS A 52 -5.16 -14.86 5.83
N GLY A 53 -3.96 -14.42 5.52
CA GLY A 53 -3.26 -14.78 4.29
C GLY A 53 -2.54 -16.12 4.31
N SER A 54 -2.80 -17.00 5.29
CA SER A 54 -2.22 -18.34 5.34
C SER A 54 -3.30 -19.41 5.28
N TRP A 55 -3.00 -20.49 4.53
CA TRP A 55 -3.83 -21.68 4.48
C TRP A 55 -3.56 -22.64 5.65
N ASP A 56 -2.49 -22.40 6.42
CA ASP A 56 -2.15 -23.21 7.59
C ASP A 56 -3.03 -22.82 8.77
N PRO A 57 -3.92 -23.71 9.28
CA PRO A 57 -4.77 -23.39 10.42
C PRO A 57 -3.99 -23.18 11.73
N ASP A 58 -2.74 -23.67 11.79
CA ASP A 58 -1.89 -23.56 12.96
C ASP A 58 -0.89 -22.39 12.84
N ALA A 59 -0.99 -21.56 11.81
CA ALA A 59 -0.12 -20.42 11.63
C ALA A 59 -0.25 -19.41 12.78
N ASP A 60 0.88 -18.91 13.25
CA ASP A 60 0.91 -17.82 14.20
C ASP A 60 0.55 -16.50 13.47
N ARG A 61 -0.65 -16.01 13.73
CA ARG A 61 -1.17 -14.80 13.08
C ARG A 61 -0.34 -13.56 13.40
N ALA A 62 0.13 -13.43 14.64
CA ALA A 62 0.95 -12.28 15.03
C ALA A 62 2.29 -12.27 14.29
N GLU A 63 2.91 -13.44 14.13
CA GLU A 63 4.12 -13.57 13.33
C GLU A 63 3.88 -13.27 11.86
N LEU A 64 2.77 -13.78 11.30
CA LEU A 64 2.38 -13.49 9.92
C LEU A 64 2.21 -12.00 9.68
N VAL A 65 1.53 -11.30 10.57
CA VAL A 65 1.35 -9.83 10.49
C VAL A 65 2.70 -9.12 10.47
N ARG A 66 3.63 -9.49 11.35
CA ARG A 66 4.96 -8.89 11.37
C ARG A 66 5.74 -9.15 10.08
N THR A 67 5.69 -10.38 9.60
CA THR A 67 6.36 -10.79 8.35
C THR A 67 5.81 -10.01 7.16
N ARG A 68 4.48 -9.94 7.05
CA ARG A 68 3.82 -9.21 5.95
C ARG A 68 4.16 -7.72 5.98
N ALA A 69 4.21 -7.11 7.16
CA ALA A 69 4.61 -5.71 7.29
C ALA A 69 6.07 -5.49 6.86
N ALA A 70 6.97 -6.38 7.24
CA ALA A 70 8.37 -6.30 6.84
C ALA A 70 8.55 -6.48 5.32
N GLU A 71 7.83 -7.43 4.73
CA GLU A 71 7.82 -7.65 3.28
C GLU A 71 7.28 -6.44 2.53
N GLN A 72 6.21 -5.81 3.05
CA GLN A 72 5.63 -4.60 2.45
C GLN A 72 6.65 -3.45 2.44
N ARG A 73 7.39 -3.27 3.51
CA ARG A 73 8.44 -2.25 3.57
C ARG A 73 9.59 -2.55 2.61
N ALA A 74 9.98 -3.81 2.50
CA ALA A 74 11.02 -4.23 1.55
C ALA A 74 10.57 -4.01 0.11
N ALA A 75 9.31 -4.32 -0.22
CA ALA A 75 8.75 -4.09 -1.54
C ALA A 75 8.69 -2.60 -1.87
N ALA A 76 8.28 -1.77 -0.93
CA ALA A 76 8.27 -0.32 -1.11
C ALA A 76 9.68 0.22 -1.41
N ALA A 77 10.68 -0.25 -0.68
CA ALA A 77 12.07 0.13 -0.92
C ALA A 77 12.54 -0.31 -2.32
N ALA A 78 12.17 -1.51 -2.74
CA ALA A 78 12.51 -2.04 -4.07
C ALA A 78 11.85 -1.23 -5.21
N LEU A 79 10.64 -0.71 -4.99
CA LEU A 79 9.97 0.18 -5.93
C LEU A 79 10.61 1.57 -6.00
N GLY A 80 11.40 1.95 -5.03
CA GLY A 80 11.92 3.31 -4.89
C GLY A 80 10.94 4.27 -4.21
N ALA A 81 9.97 3.75 -3.46
CA ALA A 81 9.01 4.55 -2.70
C ALA A 81 9.73 5.24 -1.53
N ARG A 82 9.98 6.54 -1.67
CA ARG A 82 10.73 7.34 -0.68
C ARG A 82 9.84 7.99 0.36
N GLY A 83 8.54 7.97 0.15
CA GLY A 83 7.55 8.47 1.09
C GLY A 83 7.35 7.50 2.26
N GLU A 84 6.19 7.53 2.85
CA GLU A 84 5.87 6.70 4.00
C GLU A 84 5.21 5.38 3.61
N VAL A 85 5.48 4.34 4.38
CA VAL A 85 4.76 3.07 4.32
C VAL A 85 3.88 2.99 5.56
N VAL A 86 2.58 3.13 5.36
CA VAL A 86 1.60 3.19 6.45
C VAL A 86 0.81 1.90 6.50
N MET A 87 0.88 1.24 7.65
CA MET A 87 0.05 0.07 7.94
C MET A 87 -1.03 0.52 8.92
N LEU A 88 -2.29 0.62 8.45
CA LEU A 88 -3.39 1.02 9.35
C LEU A 88 -3.72 -0.05 10.38
N GLY A 89 -3.34 -1.30 10.12
CA GLY A 89 -3.44 -2.37 11.10
C GLY A 89 -4.86 -2.86 11.37
N ARG A 90 -5.80 -2.60 10.47
CA ARG A 90 -7.13 -3.18 10.61
C ARG A 90 -7.07 -4.68 10.39
N VAL A 91 -7.92 -5.42 11.06
CA VAL A 91 -7.93 -6.88 10.96
C VAL A 91 -8.42 -7.31 9.60
N ASP A 92 -7.66 -8.20 8.96
CA ASP A 92 -8.01 -8.78 7.67
C ASP A 92 -9.40 -9.44 7.72
N GLY A 93 -10.26 -9.04 6.78
CA GLY A 93 -11.66 -9.49 6.72
C GLY A 93 -12.65 -8.63 7.49
N ASP A 94 -12.16 -7.74 8.37
CA ASP A 94 -13.01 -6.91 9.23
C ASP A 94 -12.99 -5.42 8.82
N LEU A 95 -12.40 -5.10 7.69
CA LEU A 95 -12.35 -3.72 7.21
C LEU A 95 -13.74 -3.24 6.82
N VAL A 96 -14.16 -2.16 7.44
CA VAL A 96 -15.41 -1.47 7.11
C VAL A 96 -15.13 0.01 6.89
N ALA A 97 -15.92 0.65 6.04
CA ALA A 97 -15.81 2.07 5.78
C ALA A 97 -16.51 2.88 6.89
N ASP A 98 -16.01 2.74 8.11
CA ASP A 98 -16.51 3.52 9.24
C ASP A 98 -15.83 4.90 9.29
N ARG A 99 -16.30 5.74 10.20
CA ARG A 99 -15.80 7.11 10.34
C ARG A 99 -14.29 7.15 10.62
N ASP A 100 -13.79 6.25 11.45
CA ASP A 100 -12.38 6.24 11.84
C ASP A 100 -11.48 5.90 10.65
N VAL A 101 -11.81 4.85 9.89
CA VAL A 101 -11.06 4.48 8.69
C VAL A 101 -11.11 5.58 7.64
N ILE A 102 -12.30 6.12 7.39
CA ILE A 102 -12.46 7.21 6.42
C ILE A 102 -11.62 8.43 6.82
N SER A 103 -11.63 8.80 8.08
CA SER A 103 -10.85 9.94 8.58
C SER A 103 -9.35 9.70 8.49
N GLU A 104 -8.87 8.52 8.83
CA GLU A 104 -7.45 8.18 8.71
C GLU A 104 -6.97 8.23 7.26
N VAL A 105 -7.70 7.59 6.36
CA VAL A 105 -7.34 7.58 4.93
C VAL A 105 -7.39 9.00 4.35
N ALA A 106 -8.44 9.77 4.68
CA ALA A 106 -8.56 11.15 4.23
C ALA A 106 -7.38 12.02 4.71
N ALA A 107 -6.93 11.83 5.95
CA ALA A 107 -5.78 12.57 6.48
C ALA A 107 -4.49 12.26 5.69
N TRP A 108 -4.27 11.01 5.33
CA TRP A 108 -3.12 10.62 4.52
C TRP A 108 -3.20 11.17 3.09
N ILE A 109 -4.38 11.19 2.48
CA ILE A 109 -4.58 11.78 1.14
C ILE A 109 -4.25 13.28 1.14
N ARG A 110 -4.61 13.98 2.21
CA ARG A 110 -4.39 15.43 2.32
C ARG A 110 -2.96 15.81 2.71
N ARG A 111 -2.18 14.88 3.12
CA ARG A 111 -0.82 15.13 3.60
C ARG A 111 0.19 15.22 2.45
#